data_023c3f53024e6c46813e03fc57917d50
#
_entry.id   023c3f53024e6c46813e03fc57917d50
#
_cell.length_a   1.000
_cell.length_b   1.000
_cell.length_c   1.000
_cell.angle_alpha   90.00
_cell.angle_beta   90.00
_cell.angle_gamma   90.00
#
_symmetry.space_group_name_H-M   'P 1'
#
loop_
_entity.id
_entity.type
_entity.pdbx_description
1 polymer ?
#
loop_
_entity_poly.entity_id
_entity_poly.type
_entity_poly.pdbx_seq_one_letter_code
_entity_poly.pdbx_strand_id
1 'polypeptide(L)'
;MAKQVFLEFEKQIEELQCKIDELNEMQEKDEGKKIDLTSEIEQLKLKTEELLKETYAELTPWQTSLVARHPQRPYMLDYVRMVFTDFHELHGDRAYADDTSIVGGLARLAGQPVVVIGHQKGRDTKERMMRNFGMSRPEGYRKASVSYTHLT
;
A
#
# COMPACT_ATOMS: atom_id res chain seq x y z
N MET A 1 -12.44 12.44 -0.74
CA MET A 1 -11.31 11.63 -0.22
C MET A 1 -11.55 10.16 -0.57
N ALA A 2 -10.51 9.34 -0.81
CA ALA A 2 -10.70 7.92 -1.03
C ALA A 2 -11.21 7.28 0.27
N LYS A 3 -12.31 6.51 0.20
CA LYS A 3 -12.87 5.82 1.36
C LYS A 3 -11.82 4.85 1.92
N GLN A 4 -11.50 4.98 3.21
CA GLN A 4 -10.61 4.05 3.89
C GLN A 4 -11.26 2.66 3.92
N VAL A 5 -10.47 1.63 3.64
CA VAL A 5 -10.93 0.24 3.69
C VAL A 5 -10.42 -0.37 4.98
N PHE A 6 -11.32 -0.90 5.79
CA PHE A 6 -10.97 -1.60 7.03
C PHE A 6 -11.05 -3.10 6.85
N LEU A 7 -10.19 -3.83 7.54
CA LEU A 7 -10.21 -5.29 7.59
C LEU A 7 -11.26 -5.77 8.61
N GLU A 8 -11.66 -7.03 8.50
CA GLU A 8 -12.74 -7.57 9.33
C GLU A 8 -12.48 -7.45 10.84
N PHE A 9 -11.24 -7.59 11.27
CA PHE A 9 -10.85 -7.45 12.68
C PHE A 9 -10.68 -5.99 13.14
N GLU A 10 -10.75 -5.02 12.22
CA GLU A 10 -10.67 -3.57 12.48
C GLU A 10 -12.05 -2.91 12.64
N LYS A 11 -13.16 -3.66 12.67
CA LYS A 11 -14.52 -3.13 12.74
C LYS A 11 -14.75 -2.14 13.89
N GLN A 12 -14.18 -2.43 15.07
CA GLN A 12 -14.31 -1.53 16.22
C GLN A 12 -13.56 -0.21 16.00
N ILE A 13 -12.45 -0.24 15.29
CA ILE A 13 -11.68 0.95 14.91
C ILE A 13 -12.47 1.74 13.85
N GLU A 14 -13.08 1.07 12.87
CA GLU A 14 -13.95 1.66 11.85
C GLU A 14 -15.12 2.40 12.50
N GLU A 15 -15.80 1.78 13.48
CA GLU A 15 -16.93 2.39 14.19
C GLU A 15 -16.53 3.67 14.96
N LEU A 16 -15.35 3.66 15.60
CA LEU A 16 -14.83 4.84 16.29
C LEU A 16 -14.45 5.94 15.29
N GLN A 17 -13.81 5.57 14.17
CA GLN A 17 -13.45 6.53 13.14
C GLN A 17 -14.69 7.18 12.50
N CYS A 18 -15.73 6.40 12.20
CA CYS A 18 -17.00 6.93 11.71
C CYS A 18 -17.61 7.94 12.68
N LYS A 19 -17.60 7.66 14.00
CA LYS A 19 -18.09 8.60 15.00
C LYS A 19 -17.28 9.90 15.05
N ILE A 20 -15.96 9.81 14.95
CA ILE A 20 -15.07 10.97 14.88
C ILE A 20 -15.40 11.82 13.65
N ASP A 21 -15.59 11.17 12.50
CA ASP A 21 -15.91 11.85 11.24
C ASP A 21 -17.29 12.54 11.32
N GLU A 22 -18.30 11.87 11.89
CA GLU A 22 -19.63 12.46 12.14
C GLU A 22 -19.56 13.68 13.05
N LEU A 23 -18.79 13.62 14.15
CA LEU A 23 -18.64 14.75 15.08
C LEU A 23 -17.90 15.92 14.41
N ASN A 24 -16.87 15.65 13.60
CA ASN A 24 -16.19 16.69 12.85
C ASN A 24 -17.13 17.37 11.83
N GLU A 25 -17.96 16.59 11.11
CA GLU A 25 -18.96 17.15 10.20
C GLU A 25 -20.02 17.99 10.92
N MET A 26 -20.44 17.57 12.13
CA MET A 26 -21.37 18.35 12.94
C MET A 26 -20.74 19.67 13.39
N GLN A 27 -19.49 19.64 13.81
CA GLN A 27 -18.74 20.83 14.23
C GLN A 27 -18.55 21.83 13.07
N GLU A 28 -18.29 21.33 11.84
CA GLU A 28 -18.16 22.17 10.64
C GLU A 28 -19.49 22.79 10.19
N LYS A 29 -20.62 22.10 10.38
CA LYS A 29 -21.96 22.58 9.98
C LYS A 29 -22.55 23.59 10.97
N ASP A 30 -22.14 23.57 12.23
CA ASP A 30 -22.67 24.40 13.32
C ASP A 30 -21.78 25.62 13.63
N GLU A 31 -21.29 26.34 12.62
CA GLU A 31 -20.54 27.60 12.78
C GLU A 31 -21.26 28.70 13.62
N GLY A 32 -22.48 28.47 14.05
CA GLY A 32 -23.31 29.43 14.79
C GLY A 32 -23.71 29.05 16.22
N LYS A 33 -23.57 27.82 16.65
CA LYS A 33 -23.84 27.37 18.03
C LYS A 33 -22.62 26.76 18.66
N LYS A 34 -22.13 27.37 19.74
CA LYS A 34 -20.96 26.93 20.54
C LYS A 34 -21.24 25.55 21.21
N ILE A 35 -21.23 24.48 20.45
CA ILE A 35 -21.05 23.13 21.00
C ILE A 35 -19.59 22.81 20.81
N ASP A 36 -18.81 22.92 21.88
CA ASP A 36 -17.38 22.56 21.85
C ASP A 36 -17.25 21.04 21.98
N LEU A 37 -17.18 20.35 20.84
CA LEU A 37 -17.00 18.89 20.75
C LEU A 37 -15.52 18.49 20.74
N THR A 38 -14.60 19.45 20.85
CA THR A 38 -13.16 19.21 20.72
C THR A 38 -12.65 18.19 21.73
N SER A 39 -13.09 18.31 23.00
CA SER A 39 -12.67 17.38 24.05
C SER A 39 -13.18 15.95 23.82
N GLU A 40 -14.37 15.78 23.29
CA GLU A 40 -14.95 14.48 22.99
C GLU A 40 -14.25 13.82 21.79
N ILE A 41 -13.96 14.59 20.76
CA ILE A 41 -13.19 14.15 19.59
C ILE A 41 -11.77 13.71 20.02
N GLU A 42 -11.11 14.47 20.90
CA GLU A 42 -9.77 14.10 21.41
C GLU A 42 -9.80 12.80 22.21
N GLN A 43 -10.80 12.62 23.09
CA GLN A 43 -10.96 11.36 23.84
C GLN A 43 -11.20 10.16 22.90
N LEU A 44 -12.03 10.31 21.88
CA LEU A 44 -12.26 9.26 20.89
C LEU A 44 -11.00 8.94 20.08
N LYS A 45 -10.21 9.95 19.71
CA LYS A 45 -8.91 9.74 19.03
C LYS A 45 -7.93 8.96 19.91
N LEU A 46 -7.77 9.33 21.17
CA LEU A 46 -6.93 8.60 22.13
C LEU A 46 -7.39 7.14 22.26
N LYS A 47 -8.68 6.92 22.44
CA LYS A 47 -9.24 5.57 22.54
C LYS A 47 -9.02 4.74 21.27
N THR A 48 -9.09 5.38 20.10
CA THR A 48 -8.84 4.74 18.81
C THR A 48 -7.36 4.34 18.69
N GLU A 49 -6.43 5.20 19.13
CA GLU A 49 -5.00 4.88 19.15
C GLU A 49 -4.65 3.74 20.11
N GLU A 50 -5.26 3.70 21.29
CA GLU A 50 -5.07 2.61 22.25
C GLU A 50 -5.57 1.29 21.66
N LEU A 51 -6.80 1.28 21.12
CA LEU A 51 -7.38 0.10 20.50
C LEU A 51 -6.57 -0.38 19.29
N LEU A 52 -6.03 0.55 18.49
CA LEU A 52 -5.12 0.24 17.40
C LEU A 52 -3.87 -0.47 17.92
N LYS A 53 -3.22 0.07 18.94
CA LYS A 53 -2.02 -0.54 19.55
C LYS A 53 -2.30 -1.95 20.10
N GLU A 54 -3.40 -2.13 20.80
CA GLU A 54 -3.82 -3.44 21.34
C GLU A 54 -4.10 -4.43 20.21
N THR A 55 -4.91 -4.05 19.22
CA THR A 55 -5.28 -4.91 18.10
C THR A 55 -4.05 -5.37 17.30
N TYR A 56 -3.10 -4.46 17.05
CA TYR A 56 -1.92 -4.77 16.25
C TYR A 56 -0.76 -5.40 17.04
N ALA A 57 -0.81 -5.39 18.37
CA ALA A 57 0.18 -6.07 19.21
C ALA A 57 0.06 -7.60 19.16
N GLU A 58 -1.15 -8.11 18.96
CA GLU A 58 -1.43 -9.57 19.05
C GLU A 58 -2.10 -10.12 17.78
N LEU A 59 -1.60 -9.72 16.61
CA LEU A 59 -2.12 -10.23 15.32
C LEU A 59 -1.83 -11.73 15.17
N THR A 60 -2.86 -12.48 14.79
CA THR A 60 -2.67 -13.86 14.33
C THR A 60 -1.91 -13.90 13.00
N PRO A 61 -1.25 -15.03 12.64
CA PRO A 61 -0.58 -15.16 11.33
C PRO A 61 -1.50 -14.87 10.14
N TRP A 62 -2.78 -15.21 10.24
CA TRP A 62 -3.78 -14.91 9.22
C TRP A 62 -4.03 -13.40 9.10
N GLN A 63 -4.27 -12.71 10.21
CA GLN A 63 -4.45 -11.27 10.24
C GLN A 63 -3.22 -10.53 9.70
N THR A 64 -2.02 -10.97 10.08
CA THR A 64 -0.75 -10.44 9.53
C THR A 64 -0.72 -10.58 8.00
N SER A 65 -1.15 -11.73 7.46
CA SER A 65 -1.26 -11.95 6.02
C SER A 65 -2.27 -11.01 5.36
N LEU A 66 -3.42 -10.75 6.00
CA LEU A 66 -4.43 -9.80 5.51
C LEU A 66 -3.90 -8.36 5.48
N VAL A 67 -3.22 -7.92 6.54
CA VAL A 67 -2.56 -6.60 6.59
C VAL A 67 -1.52 -6.47 5.48
N ALA A 68 -0.67 -7.50 5.29
CA ALA A 68 0.33 -7.51 4.23
C ALA A 68 -0.29 -7.39 2.82
N ARG A 69 -1.53 -7.84 2.65
CA ARG A 69 -2.28 -7.84 1.38
C ARG A 69 -3.37 -6.77 1.32
N HIS A 70 -3.35 -5.81 2.22
CA HIS A 70 -4.35 -4.75 2.27
C HIS A 70 -4.48 -4.04 0.90
N PRO A 71 -5.72 -3.82 0.39
CA PRO A 71 -5.94 -3.29 -0.97
C PRO A 71 -5.40 -1.87 -1.18
N GLN A 72 -5.30 -1.07 -0.11
CA GLN A 72 -4.75 0.29 -0.17
C GLN A 72 -3.23 0.34 0.05
N ARG A 73 -2.57 -0.80 0.27
CA ARG A 73 -1.13 -0.82 0.45
C ARG A 73 -0.41 -0.42 -0.85
N PRO A 74 0.69 0.35 -0.76
CA PRO A 74 1.49 0.66 -1.94
C PRO A 74 2.03 -0.60 -2.62
N TYR A 75 2.05 -0.61 -3.96
CA TYR A 75 2.67 -1.65 -4.77
C TYR A 75 4.07 -1.23 -5.20
N MET A 76 4.79 -2.12 -5.87
CA MET A 76 6.17 -1.91 -6.31
C MET A 76 6.36 -0.56 -7.05
N LEU A 77 5.53 -0.26 -8.05
CA LEU A 77 5.62 0.98 -8.82
C LEU A 77 5.27 2.23 -8.00
N ASP A 78 4.49 2.11 -6.93
CA ASP A 78 4.22 3.23 -6.03
C ASP A 78 5.49 3.56 -5.24
N TYR A 79 6.19 2.54 -4.72
CA TYR A 79 7.48 2.73 -4.06
C TYR A 79 8.52 3.32 -5.02
N VAL A 80 8.56 2.83 -6.27
CA VAL A 80 9.46 3.39 -7.29
C VAL A 80 9.24 4.89 -7.45
N ARG A 81 7.99 5.34 -7.53
CA ARG A 81 7.66 6.76 -7.71
C ARG A 81 7.91 7.62 -6.48
N MET A 82 7.76 7.05 -5.26
CA MET A 82 7.86 7.80 -4.01
C MET A 82 9.29 7.88 -3.46
N VAL A 83 10.10 6.86 -3.71
CA VAL A 83 11.39 6.65 -3.00
C VAL A 83 12.58 6.82 -3.92
N PHE A 84 12.43 6.47 -5.21
CA PHE A 84 13.53 6.45 -6.17
C PHE A 84 13.43 7.59 -7.19
N THR A 85 14.59 8.01 -7.69
CA THR A 85 14.71 8.92 -8.84
C THR A 85 15.35 8.20 -10.03
N ASP A 86 15.20 8.78 -11.23
CA ASP A 86 15.80 8.29 -12.47
C ASP A 86 15.55 6.79 -12.75
N PHE A 87 14.30 6.34 -12.53
CA PHE A 87 13.97 4.95 -12.77
C PHE A 87 13.87 4.66 -14.27
N HIS A 88 14.66 3.70 -14.72
CA HIS A 88 14.68 3.16 -16.07
C HIS A 88 14.34 1.67 -16.04
N GLU A 89 13.14 1.31 -16.51
CA GLU A 89 12.70 -0.07 -16.55
C GLU A 89 13.53 -0.89 -17.56
N LEU A 90 13.96 -2.07 -17.14
CA LEU A 90 14.65 -3.05 -17.95
C LEU A 90 13.76 -4.28 -18.15
N HIS A 91 13.82 -4.84 -19.36
CA HIS A 91 12.95 -5.95 -19.77
C HIS A 91 13.70 -7.29 -19.88
N GLY A 92 14.88 -7.39 -19.31
CA GLY A 92 15.74 -8.57 -19.42
C GLY A 92 16.22 -8.80 -20.86
N ASP A 93 16.56 -10.04 -21.16
CA ASP A 93 17.03 -10.45 -22.51
C ASP A 93 15.89 -10.74 -23.50
N ARG A 94 14.64 -10.81 -23.03
CA ARG A 94 13.45 -11.13 -23.84
C ARG A 94 13.64 -12.40 -24.70
N ALA A 95 14.37 -13.37 -24.20
CA ALA A 95 14.71 -14.59 -24.98
C ALA A 95 13.46 -15.32 -25.50
N TYR A 96 12.34 -15.24 -24.78
CA TYR A 96 11.04 -15.77 -25.19
C TYR A 96 9.97 -14.67 -25.20
N ALA A 97 9.70 -14.06 -24.05
CA ALA A 97 8.74 -12.98 -23.89
C ALA A 97 9.08 -12.09 -22.70
N ASP A 98 8.48 -10.91 -22.63
CA ASP A 98 8.49 -10.09 -21.42
C ASP A 98 7.37 -10.55 -20.46
N ASP A 99 7.63 -10.46 -19.16
CA ASP A 99 6.63 -10.67 -18.11
C ASP A 99 6.41 -9.38 -17.34
N THR A 100 5.21 -8.85 -17.45
CA THR A 100 4.81 -7.59 -16.80
C THR A 100 4.53 -7.74 -15.30
N SER A 101 4.49 -8.96 -14.76
CA SER A 101 4.29 -9.21 -13.33
C SER A 101 5.55 -8.93 -12.49
N ILE A 102 6.74 -9.01 -13.12
CA ILE A 102 7.99 -8.54 -12.53
C ILE A 102 8.42 -7.25 -13.21
N VAL A 103 8.64 -6.22 -12.40
CA VAL A 103 9.20 -4.94 -12.82
C VAL A 103 10.62 -4.86 -12.25
N GLY A 104 11.57 -4.51 -13.08
CA GLY A 104 12.94 -4.31 -12.67
C GLY A 104 13.60 -3.20 -13.47
N GLY A 105 14.60 -2.56 -12.90
CA GLY A 105 15.30 -1.48 -13.58
C GLY A 105 16.39 -0.85 -12.75
N LEU A 106 17.07 0.12 -13.37
CA LEU A 106 18.02 0.99 -12.72
C LEU A 106 17.30 2.18 -12.10
N ALA A 107 17.76 2.61 -10.95
CA ALA A 107 17.22 3.79 -10.25
C ALA A 107 18.31 4.44 -9.39
N ARG A 108 17.96 5.56 -8.74
CA ARG A 108 18.78 6.17 -7.70
C ARG A 108 18.01 6.22 -6.39
N LEU A 109 18.65 5.81 -5.31
CA LEU A 109 18.19 5.97 -3.94
C LEU A 109 19.12 6.95 -3.22
N ALA A 110 18.60 8.11 -2.82
CA ALA A 110 19.41 9.19 -2.22
C ALA A 110 20.68 9.50 -3.04
N GLY A 111 20.58 9.52 -4.38
CA GLY A 111 21.69 9.78 -5.29
C GLY A 111 22.56 8.56 -5.62
N GLN A 112 22.46 7.48 -4.86
CA GLN A 112 23.22 6.24 -5.10
C GLN A 112 22.56 5.39 -6.19
N PRO A 113 23.32 4.86 -7.18
CA PRO A 113 22.78 3.95 -8.19
C PRO A 113 22.38 2.62 -7.55
N VAL A 114 21.19 2.15 -7.87
CA VAL A 114 20.64 0.89 -7.37
C VAL A 114 19.92 0.13 -8.48
N VAL A 115 19.84 -1.18 -8.33
CA VAL A 115 18.94 -2.03 -9.11
C VAL A 115 17.70 -2.31 -8.26
N VAL A 116 16.52 -2.06 -8.83
CA VAL A 116 15.24 -2.30 -8.15
C VAL A 116 14.49 -3.38 -8.90
N ILE A 117 14.12 -4.46 -8.21
CA ILE A 117 13.35 -5.58 -8.79
C ILE A 117 12.23 -5.93 -7.83
N GLY A 118 11.00 -6.09 -8.34
CA GLY A 118 9.89 -6.49 -7.52
C GLY A 118 8.66 -6.94 -8.30
N HIS A 119 7.73 -7.56 -7.60
CA HIS A 119 6.45 -7.95 -8.16
C HIS A 119 5.49 -6.77 -8.23
N GLN A 120 4.82 -6.62 -9.36
CA GLN A 120 3.75 -5.65 -9.55
C GLN A 120 2.43 -6.37 -9.76
N LYS A 121 1.46 -6.07 -8.89
CA LYS A 121 0.08 -6.51 -9.01
C LYS A 121 -0.78 -5.33 -9.46
N GLY A 122 -1.70 -5.55 -10.38
CA GLY A 122 -2.60 -4.50 -10.84
C GLY A 122 -3.63 -4.08 -9.78
N ARG A 123 -4.07 -2.82 -9.82
CA ARG A 123 -5.13 -2.27 -8.96
C ARG A 123 -6.52 -2.57 -9.53
N ASP A 124 -6.73 -2.33 -10.79
CA ASP A 124 -7.97 -2.65 -11.50
C ASP A 124 -7.94 -4.03 -12.16
N THR A 125 -9.07 -4.50 -12.63
CA THR A 125 -9.22 -5.83 -13.25
C THR A 125 -8.38 -5.96 -14.52
N LYS A 126 -8.30 -4.90 -15.34
CA LYS A 126 -7.55 -4.90 -16.60
C LYS A 126 -6.05 -5.00 -16.32
N GLU A 127 -5.54 -4.19 -15.38
CA GLU A 127 -4.14 -4.24 -14.99
C GLU A 127 -3.79 -5.58 -14.31
N ARG A 128 -4.67 -6.12 -13.46
CA ARG A 128 -4.49 -7.46 -12.86
C ARG A 128 -4.36 -8.55 -13.91
N MET A 129 -5.21 -8.55 -14.93
CA MET A 129 -5.13 -9.51 -16.02
C MET A 129 -3.82 -9.36 -16.81
N MET A 130 -3.44 -8.13 -17.16
CA MET A 130 -2.20 -7.84 -17.87
C MET A 130 -0.95 -8.32 -17.10
N ARG A 131 -0.95 -8.18 -15.78
CA ARG A 131 0.13 -8.59 -14.88
C ARG A 131 -0.05 -9.99 -14.32
N ASN A 132 -0.89 -10.82 -14.93
CA ASN A 132 -1.20 -12.18 -14.50
C ASN A 132 -1.47 -12.28 -12.99
N PHE A 133 -2.22 -11.32 -12.42
CA PHE A 133 -2.54 -11.22 -10.99
C PHE A 133 -1.31 -11.15 -10.06
N GLY A 134 -0.16 -10.73 -10.57
CA GLY A 134 1.13 -10.70 -9.86
C GLY A 134 1.80 -12.07 -9.76
N MET A 135 1.30 -13.07 -10.48
CA MET A 135 1.90 -14.41 -10.58
C MET A 135 2.89 -14.41 -11.75
N SER A 136 4.18 -14.51 -11.45
CA SER A 136 5.22 -14.48 -12.47
C SER A 136 5.26 -15.78 -13.26
N ARG A 137 5.46 -15.62 -14.57
CA ARG A 137 5.80 -16.71 -15.49
C ARG A 137 7.30 -17.01 -15.44
N PRO A 138 7.76 -18.11 -16.02
CA PRO A 138 9.21 -18.42 -16.09
C PRO A 138 10.05 -17.27 -16.67
N GLU A 139 9.50 -16.53 -17.65
CA GLU A 139 10.16 -15.38 -18.28
C GLU A 139 10.39 -14.23 -17.29
N GLY A 140 9.49 -14.04 -16.31
CA GLY A 140 9.66 -13.05 -15.26
C GLY A 140 10.81 -13.39 -14.31
N TYR A 141 10.93 -14.65 -13.91
CA TYR A 141 12.07 -15.10 -13.10
C TYR A 141 13.38 -14.97 -13.88
N ARG A 142 13.38 -15.31 -15.18
CA ARG A 142 14.54 -15.11 -16.06
C ARG A 142 14.91 -13.62 -16.15
N LYS A 143 13.93 -12.73 -16.35
CA LYS A 143 14.14 -11.27 -16.37
C LYS A 143 14.82 -10.77 -15.09
N ALA A 144 14.35 -11.21 -13.93
CA ALA A 144 14.97 -10.87 -12.65
C ALA A 144 16.40 -11.40 -12.54
N SER A 145 16.62 -12.66 -12.88
CA SER A 145 17.93 -13.30 -12.85
C SER A 145 18.93 -12.62 -13.77
N VAL A 146 18.55 -12.35 -15.01
CA VAL A 146 19.40 -11.66 -16.00
C VAL A 146 19.75 -10.26 -15.52
N SER A 147 18.78 -9.50 -15.02
CA SER A 147 19.01 -8.15 -14.51
C SER A 147 19.95 -8.17 -13.30
N TYR A 148 19.76 -9.08 -12.37
CA TYR A 148 20.65 -9.24 -11.21
C TYR A 148 22.07 -9.61 -11.64
N THR A 149 22.23 -10.58 -12.53
CA THR A 149 23.56 -11.10 -12.92
C THR A 149 24.39 -10.09 -13.72
N HIS A 150 23.75 -9.23 -14.51
CA HIS A 150 24.47 -8.30 -15.40
C HIS A 150 24.65 -6.89 -14.83
N LEU A 151 23.93 -6.54 -13.75
CA LEU A 151 23.93 -5.19 -13.17
C LEU A 151 24.59 -5.13 -11.79
N THR A 152 24.94 -6.25 -11.20
CA THR A 152 25.74 -6.36 -9.98
C THR A 152 27.15 -6.82 -10.29
#